data_6bb555bd286619aac3accfa7cef6c0b9
#
_entry.id   6bb555bd286619aac3accfa7cef6c0b9
#
_cell.length_a   1.000
_cell.length_b   1.000
_cell.length_c   1.000
_cell.angle_alpha   90.00
_cell.angle_beta   90.00
_cell.angle_gamma   90.00
#
_symmetry.space_group_name_H-M   'P 1'
#
loop_
_entity.id
_entity.type
_entity.pdbx_description
1 polymer ?
#
loop_
_entity_poly.entity_id
_entity_poly.type
_entity_poly.pdbx_seq_one_letter_code
_entity_poly.pdbx_strand_id
1 'polypeptide(L)'
;MSIYEINKNKLKVVSKENIKLEHNLQKLTEENLDTLFGLRFIRTEYQLHKLRLDTLAFDDETKSFVIIEYKRDSSFSLIDQGYAYLALLLNNKADFILAYNEKTGESLKVNDVEWSQSRVIFIAQRYTIYQLKAMEFRDLPFELWKVAKYANDTISFEKIITEKDRDDYIDIVGQDSLMKSLKSYGEKTPFKNAKTDLITVYAEFKRRFEAEYVDSDITVTKTYIGFNKDGKRVLNYYPFQTYSSVYLIIKGIKFEDEFDLGKYSKSKYNKSDFYSIPIHKEDDLDKVFLLLEKIVD
;
A
#
# COMPACT_ATOMS: atom_id res chain seq x y z
N MET A 1 -18.50 11.56 2.03
CA MET A 1 -19.31 10.32 1.82
C MET A 1 -20.37 10.24 2.90
N SER A 2 -21.63 9.88 2.56
CA SER A 2 -22.72 9.64 3.52
C SER A 2 -23.02 8.15 3.51
N ILE A 3 -23.14 7.54 4.69
CA ILE A 3 -23.49 6.12 4.84
C ILE A 3 -24.95 6.02 5.25
N TYR A 4 -25.65 5.05 4.70
CA TYR A 4 -27.04 4.77 4.98
C TYR A 4 -27.21 3.30 5.37
N GLU A 5 -27.97 3.09 6.43
CA GLU A 5 -28.43 1.76 6.81
C GLU A 5 -29.70 1.42 5.99
N ILE A 6 -29.73 0.21 5.44
CA ILE A 6 -30.90 -0.27 4.68
C ILE A 6 -31.83 -1.03 5.63
N ASN A 7 -33.02 -0.52 5.84
CA ASN A 7 -34.06 -1.14 6.65
C ASN A 7 -35.33 -1.28 5.84
N LYS A 8 -35.72 -2.51 5.45
CA LYS A 8 -36.93 -2.80 4.68
C LYS A 8 -37.13 -1.87 3.50
N ASN A 9 -36.14 -1.72 2.63
CA ASN A 9 -36.10 -0.83 1.46
C ASN A 9 -36.15 0.68 1.77
N LYS A 10 -35.96 1.11 3.02
CA LYS A 10 -35.81 2.50 3.40
C LYS A 10 -34.39 2.79 3.82
N LEU A 11 -33.90 3.95 3.42
CA LEU A 11 -32.57 4.42 3.80
C LEU A 11 -32.67 5.27 5.06
N LYS A 12 -31.83 4.95 6.05
CA LYS A 12 -31.64 5.74 7.26
C LYS A 12 -30.21 6.25 7.28
N VAL A 13 -30.01 7.55 7.40
CA VAL A 13 -28.69 8.16 7.49
C VAL A 13 -28.01 7.67 8.77
N VAL A 14 -26.79 7.17 8.65
CA VAL A 14 -25.91 6.87 9.78
C VAL A 14 -25.05 8.10 10.07
N SER A 15 -25.24 8.70 11.25
CA SER A 15 -24.50 9.91 11.64
C SER A 15 -23.02 9.59 11.91
N LYS A 16 -22.14 10.54 11.56
CA LYS A 16 -20.73 10.47 11.91
C LYS A 16 -20.54 10.82 13.39
N GLU A 17 -19.63 10.11 14.05
CA GLU A 17 -19.15 10.40 15.38
C GLU A 17 -17.75 10.97 15.35
N ASN A 18 -17.43 11.86 16.29
CA ASN A 18 -16.07 12.33 16.47
C ASN A 18 -15.23 11.25 17.17
N ILE A 19 -14.07 10.96 16.63
CA ILE A 19 -13.07 10.15 17.32
C ILE A 19 -12.43 11.04 18.38
N LYS A 20 -12.82 10.81 19.64
CA LYS A 20 -12.47 11.71 20.76
C LYS A 20 -11.01 11.63 21.19
N LEU A 21 -10.38 10.47 21.04
CA LEU A 21 -9.02 10.22 21.49
C LEU A 21 -8.19 9.61 20.34
N GLU A 22 -7.11 10.28 20.00
CA GLU A 22 -6.11 9.83 19.03
C GLU A 22 -5.55 8.45 19.40
N HIS A 23 -5.28 8.24 20.68
CA HIS A 23 -4.82 6.97 21.24
C HIS A 23 -5.79 5.79 20.99
N ASN A 24 -7.12 6.01 21.03
CA ASN A 24 -8.09 4.95 20.74
C ASN A 24 -8.04 4.55 19.25
N LEU A 25 -7.87 5.53 18.37
CA LEU A 25 -7.70 5.27 16.94
C LEU A 25 -6.39 4.54 16.67
N GLN A 26 -5.30 4.97 17.31
CA GLN A 26 -4.00 4.32 17.22
C GLN A 26 -4.10 2.85 17.62
N LYS A 27 -4.62 2.57 18.81
CA LYS A 27 -4.78 1.21 19.32
C LYS A 27 -5.61 0.34 18.39
N LEU A 28 -6.77 0.83 17.93
CA LEU A 28 -7.63 0.10 16.98
C LEU A 28 -6.90 -0.20 15.69
N THR A 29 -6.15 0.77 15.17
CA THR A 29 -5.37 0.59 13.92
C THR A 29 -4.24 -0.41 14.12
N GLU A 30 -3.47 -0.31 15.20
CA GLU A 30 -2.36 -1.21 15.52
C GLU A 30 -2.80 -2.68 15.65
N GLU A 31 -3.96 -2.92 16.24
CA GLU A 31 -4.55 -4.26 16.39
C GLU A 31 -5.06 -4.83 15.05
N ASN A 32 -5.21 -3.99 14.02
CA ASN A 32 -5.79 -4.36 12.73
C ASN A 32 -4.93 -3.98 11.52
N LEU A 33 -3.62 -3.76 11.69
CA LEU A 33 -2.71 -3.34 10.62
C LEU A 33 -2.66 -4.28 9.42
N ASP A 34 -2.70 -5.59 9.67
CA ASP A 34 -2.73 -6.59 8.61
C ASP A 34 -4.03 -6.50 7.78
N THR A 35 -5.16 -6.29 8.46
CA THR A 35 -6.46 -6.15 7.79
C THR A 35 -6.60 -4.85 7.01
N LEU A 36 -6.09 -3.73 7.57
CA LEU A 36 -6.25 -2.40 6.99
C LEU A 36 -5.25 -2.12 5.87
N PHE A 37 -3.99 -2.54 6.06
CA PHE A 37 -2.88 -2.12 5.22
C PHE A 37 -1.97 -3.26 4.77
N GLY A 38 -2.23 -4.51 5.20
CA GLY A 38 -1.32 -5.64 4.95
C GLY A 38 0.02 -5.51 5.66
N LEU A 39 0.09 -4.73 6.74
CA LEU A 39 1.33 -4.41 7.45
C LEU A 39 1.49 -5.22 8.73
N ARG A 40 2.72 -5.57 9.05
CA ARG A 40 3.11 -6.19 10.31
C ARG A 40 3.40 -5.11 11.35
N PHE A 41 2.73 -5.18 12.49
CA PHE A 41 3.01 -4.30 13.64
C PHE A 41 4.38 -4.61 14.26
N ILE A 42 5.20 -3.57 14.48
CA ILE A 42 6.51 -3.68 15.12
C ILE A 42 6.52 -3.02 16.50
N ARG A 43 6.24 -1.72 16.60
CA ARG A 43 6.27 -0.98 17.87
C ARG A 43 5.21 0.12 17.91
N THR A 44 4.64 0.32 19.09
CA THR A 44 3.87 1.51 19.44
C THR A 44 4.79 2.53 20.12
N GLU A 45 4.52 3.82 19.95
CA GLU A 45 5.21 4.92 20.63
C GLU A 45 6.75 4.75 20.59
N TYR A 46 7.28 4.41 19.41
CA TYR A 46 8.70 4.11 19.26
C TYR A 46 9.54 5.37 19.35
N GLN A 47 10.25 5.50 20.47
CA GLN A 47 11.13 6.63 20.73
C GLN A 47 12.56 6.32 20.27
N LEU A 48 13.07 7.18 19.39
CA LEU A 48 14.46 7.16 18.95
C LEU A 48 15.01 8.59 18.94
N HIS A 49 16.09 8.81 19.69
CA HIS A 49 16.64 10.14 19.95
C HIS A 49 15.60 11.10 20.55
N LYS A 50 15.33 12.22 19.85
CA LYS A 50 14.38 13.25 20.28
C LYS A 50 13.00 13.12 19.62
N LEU A 51 12.81 12.12 18.75
CA LEU A 51 11.57 11.88 18.03
C LEU A 51 10.86 10.65 18.59
N ARG A 52 9.55 10.67 18.51
CA ARG A 52 8.68 9.56 18.87
C ARG A 52 7.73 9.32 17.71
N LEU A 53 7.75 8.10 17.20
CA LEU A 53 6.85 7.63 16.16
C LEU A 53 5.63 7.01 16.83
N ASP A 54 4.42 7.35 16.39
CA ASP A 54 3.21 6.77 17.00
C ASP A 54 3.16 5.26 16.78
N THR A 55 3.33 4.80 15.54
CA THR A 55 3.36 3.38 15.19
C THR A 55 4.46 3.09 14.19
N LEU A 56 5.28 2.09 14.49
CA LEU A 56 6.23 1.50 13.55
C LEU A 56 5.69 0.17 13.06
N ALA A 57 5.64 0.00 11.75
CA ALA A 57 5.22 -1.21 11.06
C ALA A 57 6.24 -1.64 10.01
N PHE A 58 6.08 -2.86 9.51
CA PHE A 58 6.88 -3.41 8.42
C PHE A 58 5.97 -3.99 7.34
N ASP A 59 6.29 -3.66 6.12
CA ASP A 59 5.64 -4.18 4.93
C ASP A 59 6.43 -5.40 4.44
N ASP A 60 5.89 -6.59 4.70
CA ASP A 60 6.54 -7.84 4.34
C ASP A 60 6.62 -8.04 2.82
N GLU A 61 5.80 -7.35 2.07
CA GLU A 61 5.75 -7.45 0.62
C GLU A 61 6.83 -6.59 -0.04
N THR A 62 6.87 -5.31 0.31
CA THR A 62 7.87 -4.38 -0.21
C THR A 62 9.20 -4.47 0.53
N LYS A 63 9.26 -5.26 1.62
CA LYS A 63 10.42 -5.38 2.51
C LYS A 63 10.89 -4.03 3.03
N SER A 64 9.95 -3.19 3.47
CA SER A 64 10.25 -1.83 3.88
C SER A 64 9.58 -1.46 5.21
N PHE A 65 10.14 -0.50 5.90
CA PHE A 65 9.52 0.05 7.10
C PHE A 65 8.46 1.08 6.75
N VAL A 66 7.38 1.07 7.52
CA VAL A 66 6.27 2.00 7.42
C VAL A 66 6.07 2.68 8.77
N ILE A 67 6.02 4.00 8.76
CA ILE A 67 5.71 4.79 9.94
C ILE A 67 4.27 5.26 9.80
N ILE A 68 3.46 5.10 10.85
CA ILE A 68 2.07 5.56 10.85
C ILE A 68 1.93 6.62 11.92
N GLU A 69 1.38 7.75 11.55
CA GLU A 69 1.15 8.91 12.41
C GLU A 69 -0.32 9.26 12.43
N TYR A 70 -0.87 9.46 13.62
CA TYR A 70 -2.28 9.80 13.79
C TYR A 70 -2.42 11.29 14.06
N LYS A 71 -3.43 11.91 13.49
CA LYS A 71 -3.71 13.34 13.66
C LYS A 71 -5.17 13.56 14.00
N ARG A 72 -5.39 14.26 15.09
CA ARG A 72 -6.72 14.67 15.52
C ARG A 72 -7.22 15.85 14.67
N ASP A 73 -6.38 16.84 14.51
CA ASP A 73 -6.68 18.09 13.84
C ASP A 73 -5.71 18.38 12.70
N SER A 74 -6.10 19.27 11.81
CA SER A 74 -5.30 19.73 10.68
C SER A 74 -4.09 20.56 11.16
N SER A 75 -3.00 19.93 11.57
CA SER A 75 -1.76 20.63 11.87
C SER A 75 -0.97 20.93 10.59
N PHE A 76 -0.37 22.12 10.50
CA PHE A 76 0.40 22.53 9.31
C PHE A 76 1.70 21.75 9.09
N SER A 77 2.14 20.93 10.04
CA SER A 77 3.48 20.32 10.07
C SER A 77 3.56 18.88 9.56
N LEU A 78 2.55 18.35 8.86
CA LEU A 78 2.56 16.96 8.37
C LEU A 78 3.79 16.64 7.52
N ILE A 79 4.11 17.51 6.59
CA ILE A 79 5.22 17.29 5.64
C ILE A 79 6.55 17.34 6.35
N ASP A 80 6.77 18.36 7.21
CA ASP A 80 8.01 18.49 7.97
C ASP A 80 8.21 17.29 8.92
N GLN A 81 7.13 16.83 9.55
CA GLN A 81 7.17 15.66 10.41
C GLN A 81 7.47 14.38 9.63
N GLY A 82 6.85 14.18 8.47
CA GLY A 82 7.12 13.05 7.60
C GLY A 82 8.57 13.01 7.14
N TYR A 83 9.13 14.14 6.75
CA TYR A 83 10.54 14.26 6.41
C TYR A 83 11.46 13.92 7.59
N ALA A 84 11.16 14.47 8.78
CA ALA A 84 11.94 14.17 9.98
C ALA A 84 11.94 12.67 10.30
N TYR A 85 10.80 11.98 10.15
CA TYR A 85 10.68 10.56 10.38
C TYR A 85 11.43 9.72 9.35
N LEU A 86 11.35 10.06 8.08
CA LEU A 86 12.11 9.36 7.05
C LEU A 86 13.61 9.58 7.19
N ALA A 87 14.04 10.79 7.53
CA ALA A 87 15.42 11.08 7.84
C ALA A 87 15.91 10.29 9.06
N LEU A 88 15.10 10.20 10.12
CA LEU A 88 15.40 9.37 11.30
C LEU A 88 15.60 7.91 10.90
N LEU A 89 14.68 7.36 10.10
CA LEU A 89 14.70 5.97 9.64
C LEU A 89 15.96 5.68 8.81
N LEU A 90 16.27 6.52 7.82
CA LEU A 90 17.39 6.30 6.93
C LEU A 90 18.76 6.47 7.61
N ASN A 91 18.84 7.35 8.62
CA ASN A 91 20.07 7.57 9.37
C ASN A 91 20.32 6.54 10.47
N ASN A 92 19.28 5.82 10.92
CA ASN A 92 19.35 4.89 12.05
C ASN A 92 18.87 3.47 11.69
N LYS A 93 19.23 2.99 10.52
CA LYS A 93 18.79 1.70 9.97
C LYS A 93 18.97 0.53 10.94
N ALA A 94 20.07 0.52 11.70
CA ALA A 94 20.37 -0.54 12.65
C ALA A 94 19.34 -0.61 13.80
N ASP A 95 18.88 0.52 14.29
CA ASP A 95 17.90 0.60 15.38
C ASP A 95 16.53 0.07 14.92
N PHE A 96 16.12 0.36 13.69
CA PHE A 96 14.87 -0.17 13.11
C PHE A 96 14.95 -1.67 12.87
N ILE A 97 16.09 -2.19 12.41
CA ILE A 97 16.34 -3.63 12.29
C ILE A 97 16.28 -4.30 13.67
N LEU A 98 16.91 -3.70 14.68
CA LEU A 98 16.88 -4.23 16.05
C LEU A 98 15.42 -4.30 16.56
N ALA A 99 14.65 -3.22 16.40
CA ALA A 99 13.24 -3.19 16.79
C ALA A 99 12.41 -4.28 16.10
N TYR A 100 12.65 -4.52 14.81
CA TYR A 100 12.02 -5.60 14.06
C TYR A 100 12.39 -6.98 14.62
N ASN A 101 13.69 -7.24 14.79
CA ASN A 101 14.19 -8.54 15.26
C ASN A 101 13.72 -8.87 16.67
N GLU A 102 13.72 -7.87 17.58
CA GLU A 102 13.19 -8.03 18.94
C GLU A 102 11.68 -8.35 18.95
N LYS A 103 10.90 -7.75 18.04
CA LYS A 103 9.46 -7.97 17.96
C LYS A 103 9.11 -9.32 17.36
N THR A 104 9.82 -9.73 16.32
CA THR A 104 9.47 -10.91 15.50
C THR A 104 10.22 -12.18 15.90
N GLY A 105 11.37 -12.05 16.54
CA GLY A 105 12.33 -13.15 16.76
C GLY A 105 13.06 -13.58 15.49
N GLU A 106 12.90 -12.85 14.39
CA GLU A 106 13.58 -13.10 13.11
C GLU A 106 14.97 -12.42 13.09
N SER A 107 15.76 -12.70 12.06
CA SER A 107 17.10 -12.14 11.87
C SER A 107 17.18 -11.31 10.59
N LEU A 108 16.38 -10.23 10.52
CA LEU A 108 16.40 -9.29 9.42
C LEU A 108 17.75 -8.56 9.38
N LYS A 109 18.30 -8.36 8.20
CA LYS A 109 19.57 -7.63 7.98
C LYS A 109 19.31 -6.35 7.20
N VAL A 110 20.24 -5.39 7.30
CA VAL A 110 20.13 -4.09 6.62
C VAL A 110 19.93 -4.25 5.10
N ASN A 111 20.59 -5.24 4.49
CA ASN A 111 20.52 -5.50 3.05
C ASN A 111 19.24 -6.26 2.62
N ASP A 112 18.47 -6.78 3.57
CA ASP A 112 17.19 -7.45 3.30
C ASP A 112 16.04 -6.44 3.19
N VAL A 113 16.30 -5.18 3.54
CA VAL A 113 15.30 -4.10 3.55
C VAL A 113 15.43 -3.21 2.31
N GLU A 114 14.33 -3.01 1.61
CA GLU A 114 14.24 -2.04 0.52
C GLU A 114 13.92 -0.64 1.10
N TRP A 115 14.96 0.03 1.58
CA TRP A 115 14.86 1.32 2.25
C TRP A 115 14.21 2.41 1.39
N SER A 116 14.35 2.31 0.08
CA SER A 116 13.75 3.25 -0.86
C SER A 116 12.22 3.17 -0.94
N GLN A 117 11.63 2.08 -0.43
CA GLN A 117 10.18 1.88 -0.35
C GLN A 117 9.59 2.28 1.01
N SER A 118 10.44 2.72 1.96
CA SER A 118 9.95 3.17 3.25
C SER A 118 9.08 4.42 3.08
N ARG A 119 7.97 4.45 3.82
CA ARG A 119 6.96 5.49 3.68
C ARG A 119 6.33 5.88 5.02
N VAL A 120 5.61 7.00 5.02
CA VAL A 120 4.83 7.45 6.16
C VAL A 120 3.35 7.47 5.78
N ILE A 121 2.52 6.86 6.60
CA ILE A 121 1.06 6.90 6.51
C ILE A 121 0.55 7.89 7.54
N PHE A 122 -0.16 8.92 7.11
CA PHE A 122 -0.87 9.83 7.97
C PHE A 122 -2.35 9.45 8.02
N ILE A 123 -2.91 9.30 9.22
CA ILE A 123 -4.32 8.98 9.44
C ILE A 123 -4.97 10.14 10.18
N ALA A 124 -5.98 10.78 9.55
CA ALA A 124 -6.70 11.90 10.13
C ALA A 124 -8.19 11.89 9.77
N GLN A 125 -9.02 12.54 10.60
CA GLN A 125 -10.43 12.73 10.27
C GLN A 125 -10.63 13.76 9.14
N ARG A 126 -9.71 14.71 9.00
CA ARG A 126 -9.76 15.79 8.01
C ARG A 126 -8.36 16.25 7.62
N TYR A 127 -8.23 16.69 6.38
CA TYR A 127 -7.05 17.37 5.86
C TYR A 127 -7.44 18.74 5.31
N THR A 128 -6.57 19.71 5.46
CA THR A 128 -6.73 21.03 4.84
C THR A 128 -6.40 20.96 3.36
N ILE A 129 -6.95 21.91 2.59
CA ILE A 129 -6.62 22.06 1.17
C ILE A 129 -5.10 22.27 0.97
N TYR A 130 -4.42 22.93 1.90
CA TYR A 130 -2.98 23.15 1.84
C TYR A 130 -2.19 21.86 2.01
N GLN A 131 -2.62 20.95 2.91
CA GLN A 131 -2.01 19.64 3.08
C GLN A 131 -2.17 18.77 1.84
N LEU A 132 -3.38 18.77 1.25
CA LEU A 132 -3.64 18.04 0.01
C LEU A 132 -2.80 18.59 -1.15
N LYS A 133 -2.80 19.90 -1.35
CA LYS A 133 -2.00 20.55 -2.39
C LYS A 133 -0.49 20.37 -2.20
N ALA A 134 0.00 20.35 -0.97
CA ALA A 134 1.41 20.12 -0.69
C ALA A 134 1.85 18.69 -1.07
N MET A 135 0.95 17.71 -0.99
CA MET A 135 1.20 16.34 -1.44
C MET A 135 1.26 16.22 -2.97
N GLU A 136 0.56 17.10 -3.70
CA GLU A 136 0.62 17.14 -5.17
C GLU A 136 1.96 17.65 -5.71
N PHE A 137 2.71 18.45 -4.92
CA PHE A 137 3.92 19.15 -5.36
C PHE A 137 5.21 18.31 -5.36
N ARG A 138 5.24 17.14 -4.67
CA ARG A 138 6.47 16.37 -4.49
C ARG A 138 6.20 14.88 -4.54
N ASP A 139 7.11 14.12 -5.10
CA ASP A 139 7.15 12.65 -4.97
C ASP A 139 7.54 12.28 -3.54
N LEU A 140 6.61 12.51 -2.63
CA LEU A 140 6.79 12.18 -1.23
C LEU A 140 6.32 10.75 -1.00
N PRO A 141 7.09 9.93 -0.30
CA PRO A 141 6.65 8.61 0.12
C PRO A 141 5.69 8.74 1.31
N PHE A 142 4.62 9.50 1.12
CA PHE A 142 3.58 9.76 2.11
C PHE A 142 2.23 9.32 1.57
N GLU A 143 1.46 8.69 2.44
CA GLU A 143 0.07 8.36 2.18
C GLU A 143 -0.83 9.11 3.15
N LEU A 144 -1.93 9.64 2.64
CA LEU A 144 -2.96 10.28 3.46
C LEU A 144 -4.19 9.39 3.51
N TRP A 145 -4.60 9.04 4.72
CA TRP A 145 -5.79 8.23 4.95
C TRP A 145 -6.79 8.98 5.81
N LYS A 146 -8.02 9.10 5.30
CA LYS A 146 -9.12 9.71 6.01
C LYS A 146 -9.89 8.67 6.78
N VAL A 147 -10.08 8.90 8.07
CA VAL A 147 -10.86 8.02 8.93
C VAL A 147 -12.16 8.67 9.34
N ALA A 148 -13.25 7.89 9.40
CA ALA A 148 -14.52 8.34 9.95
C ALA A 148 -15.19 7.21 10.74
N LYS A 149 -15.62 7.51 11.97
CA LYS A 149 -16.43 6.63 12.80
C LYS A 149 -17.91 7.00 12.64
N TYR A 150 -18.80 6.01 12.72
CA TYR A 150 -20.24 6.15 12.57
C TYR A 150 -20.98 5.60 13.79
N ALA A 151 -22.18 6.10 14.03
CA ALA A 151 -23.00 5.80 15.21
C ALA A 151 -23.46 4.33 15.32
N ASN A 152 -23.32 3.55 14.26
CA ASN A 152 -23.63 2.11 14.24
C ASN A 152 -22.36 1.24 14.47
N ASP A 153 -21.34 1.78 15.13
CA ASP A 153 -20.04 1.15 15.37
C ASP A 153 -19.25 0.75 14.12
N THR A 154 -19.59 1.37 12.99
CA THR A 154 -18.82 1.22 11.75
C THR A 154 -17.71 2.26 11.68
N ILE A 155 -16.58 1.90 11.10
CA ILE A 155 -15.47 2.81 10.83
C ILE A 155 -15.05 2.67 9.36
N SER A 156 -14.72 3.78 8.71
CA SER A 156 -14.16 3.77 7.36
C SER A 156 -12.74 4.33 7.35
N PHE A 157 -11.87 3.70 6.57
CA PHE A 157 -10.56 4.20 6.18
C PHE A 157 -10.57 4.40 4.67
N GLU A 158 -10.25 5.60 4.22
CA GLU A 158 -10.29 5.99 2.81
C GLU A 158 -8.94 6.61 2.44
N LYS A 159 -8.21 5.98 1.52
CA LYS A 159 -6.97 6.56 0.98
C LYS A 159 -7.32 7.78 0.14
N ILE A 160 -6.65 8.88 0.39
CA ILE A 160 -6.80 10.09 -0.43
C ILE A 160 -5.88 9.94 -1.63
N ILE A 161 -6.48 9.79 -2.80
CA ILE A 161 -5.77 9.77 -4.08
C ILE A 161 -5.58 11.21 -4.51
N THR A 162 -4.34 11.64 -4.68
CA THR A 162 -4.01 12.97 -5.22
C THR A 162 -3.97 12.92 -6.75
N GLU A 163 -4.12 14.07 -7.41
CA GLU A 163 -4.08 14.14 -8.90
C GLU A 163 -2.76 13.63 -9.50
N LYS A 164 -1.70 13.51 -8.72
CA LYS A 164 -0.42 12.90 -9.10
C LYS A 164 -0.48 11.40 -9.38
N ASP A 165 -1.45 10.71 -8.83
CA ASP A 165 -1.68 9.30 -9.15
C ASP A 165 -2.19 9.13 -10.61
N ARG A 166 -2.40 10.26 -11.33
CA ARG A 166 -2.97 10.36 -12.69
C ARG A 166 -2.06 10.95 -13.76
N ASP A 167 -0.77 10.72 -13.74
CA ASP A 167 0.17 11.21 -14.77
C ASP A 167 0.42 12.74 -14.79
N ASP A 168 1.55 13.19 -14.25
CA ASP A 168 2.52 14.06 -14.95
C ASP A 168 3.64 14.47 -13.99
N TYR A 169 4.88 14.08 -14.32
CA TYR A 169 6.08 14.43 -13.58
C TYR A 169 6.52 15.88 -13.89
N ILE A 170 6.53 16.72 -12.87
CA ILE A 170 7.41 17.89 -12.85
C ILE A 170 8.45 17.67 -11.77
N ASP A 171 9.67 17.43 -12.21
CA ASP A 171 10.85 17.18 -11.39
C ASP A 171 11.31 18.50 -10.73
N ILE A 172 10.87 18.76 -9.47
CA ILE A 172 11.41 19.85 -8.66
C ILE A 172 12.12 19.23 -7.46
N VAL A 173 13.36 18.85 -7.68
CA VAL A 173 14.21 18.21 -6.69
C VAL A 173 14.73 19.23 -5.70
N GLY A 174 14.32 19.15 -4.45
CA GLY A 174 15.05 19.73 -3.33
C GLY A 174 16.42 19.04 -3.17
N GLN A 175 17.48 19.82 -2.91
CA GLN A 175 18.88 19.38 -2.94
C GLN A 175 19.32 18.46 -1.78
N ASP A 176 18.41 17.82 -1.06
CA ASP A 176 18.79 16.94 0.04
C ASP A 176 19.14 15.53 -0.49
N SER A 177 20.42 15.16 -0.37
CA SER A 177 20.95 13.90 -0.87
C SER A 177 20.30 12.68 -0.21
N LEU A 178 19.80 12.83 1.02
CA LEU A 178 19.14 11.76 1.77
C LEU A 178 17.77 11.45 1.18
N MET A 179 17.02 12.48 0.77
CA MET A 179 15.67 12.31 0.19
C MET A 179 15.72 11.77 -1.25
N LYS A 180 16.86 11.95 -1.95
CA LYS A 180 17.09 11.29 -3.26
C LYS A 180 17.16 9.78 -3.18
N SER A 181 17.37 9.20 -1.99
CA SER A 181 17.36 7.76 -1.78
C SER A 181 15.95 7.18 -1.62
N LEU A 182 14.96 8.02 -1.30
CA LEU A 182 13.55 7.66 -1.25
C LEU A 182 12.94 7.89 -2.63
N LYS A 183 12.38 6.86 -3.21
CA LYS A 183 11.73 6.93 -4.51
C LYS A 183 10.31 6.40 -4.37
N SER A 184 9.32 7.24 -4.66
CA SER A 184 8.04 6.71 -5.11
C SER A 184 8.26 6.15 -6.51
N TYR A 185 7.86 4.91 -6.74
CA TYR A 185 7.98 4.31 -8.06
C TYR A 185 6.68 4.55 -8.83
N GLY A 186 6.77 5.25 -9.96
CA GLY A 186 5.67 5.36 -10.90
C GLY A 186 5.44 4.05 -11.65
N GLU A 187 4.25 3.84 -12.19
CA GLU A 187 3.85 2.60 -12.89
C GLU A 187 4.80 2.19 -14.03
N LYS A 188 5.53 3.14 -14.61
CA LYS A 188 6.56 2.85 -15.64
C LYS A 188 7.85 2.24 -15.08
N THR A 189 8.09 2.34 -13.77
CA THR A 189 9.35 1.89 -13.16
C THR A 189 9.60 0.39 -13.33
N PRO A 190 8.64 -0.52 -13.07
CA PRO A 190 8.86 -1.95 -13.27
C PRO A 190 9.10 -2.32 -14.75
N PHE A 191 8.65 -1.47 -15.69
CA PHE A 191 8.76 -1.69 -17.14
C PHE A 191 10.07 -1.22 -17.76
N LYS A 192 11.02 -0.71 -16.96
CA LYS A 192 12.28 -0.10 -17.48
C LYS A 192 13.02 -0.96 -18.50
N ASN A 193 12.95 -2.28 -18.36
CA ASN A 193 13.62 -3.23 -19.23
C ASN A 193 12.62 -4.06 -20.08
N ALA A 194 11.32 -3.76 -20.04
CA ALA A 194 10.28 -4.48 -20.74
C ALA A 194 10.09 -3.93 -22.17
N LYS A 195 9.62 -4.78 -23.09
CA LYS A 195 9.22 -4.33 -24.41
C LYS A 195 7.99 -3.43 -24.35
N THR A 196 7.89 -2.47 -25.26
CA THR A 196 6.80 -1.48 -25.30
C THR A 196 5.42 -2.13 -25.39
N ASP A 197 5.27 -3.23 -26.12
CA ASP A 197 4.01 -3.95 -26.27
C ASP A 197 3.45 -4.44 -24.92
N LEU A 198 4.33 -4.77 -23.97
CA LEU A 198 3.92 -5.21 -22.63
C LEU A 198 3.31 -4.09 -21.79
N ILE A 199 3.63 -2.84 -22.10
CA ILE A 199 3.00 -1.67 -21.44
C ILE A 199 1.53 -1.58 -21.88
N THR A 200 1.24 -1.85 -23.16
CA THR A 200 -0.15 -1.87 -23.68
C THR A 200 -0.95 -3.01 -23.06
N VAL A 201 -0.36 -4.21 -22.95
CA VAL A 201 -0.98 -5.36 -22.29
C VAL A 201 -1.27 -5.06 -20.82
N TYR A 202 -0.34 -4.41 -20.12
CA TYR A 202 -0.54 -3.98 -18.74
C TYR A 202 -1.66 -2.95 -18.61
N ALA A 203 -1.71 -1.95 -19.49
CA ALA A 203 -2.75 -0.92 -19.46
C ALA A 203 -4.14 -1.53 -19.62
N GLU A 204 -4.29 -2.52 -20.52
CA GLU A 204 -5.55 -3.24 -20.69
C GLU A 204 -5.87 -4.14 -19.49
N PHE A 205 -4.86 -4.83 -18.92
CA PHE A 205 -5.02 -5.59 -17.68
C PHE A 205 -5.54 -4.70 -16.55
N LYS A 206 -4.88 -3.57 -16.31
CA LYS A 206 -5.27 -2.61 -15.29
C LYS A 206 -6.69 -2.10 -15.49
N ARG A 207 -7.02 -1.67 -16.71
CA ARG A 207 -8.36 -1.18 -17.08
C ARG A 207 -9.46 -2.20 -16.77
N ARG A 208 -9.24 -3.48 -17.11
CA ARG A 208 -10.19 -4.56 -16.82
C ARG A 208 -10.30 -4.81 -15.33
N PHE A 209 -9.18 -4.87 -14.62
CA PHE A 209 -9.18 -5.09 -13.17
C PHE A 209 -9.95 -4.00 -12.42
N GLU A 210 -9.69 -2.73 -12.73
CA GLU A 210 -10.40 -1.59 -12.13
C GLU A 210 -11.89 -1.55 -12.49
N ALA A 211 -12.28 -2.03 -13.68
CA ALA A 211 -13.68 -2.10 -14.09
C ALA A 211 -14.45 -3.23 -13.39
N GLU A 212 -13.80 -4.35 -13.11
CA GLU A 212 -14.42 -5.54 -12.51
C GLU A 212 -14.42 -5.47 -10.98
N TYR A 213 -13.33 -4.97 -10.39
CA TYR A 213 -13.17 -4.89 -8.94
C TYR A 213 -13.27 -3.46 -8.46
N VAL A 214 -14.49 -3.05 -8.07
CA VAL A 214 -14.75 -1.74 -7.45
C VAL A 214 -14.00 -1.67 -6.11
N ASP A 215 -13.45 -0.48 -5.77
CA ASP A 215 -12.59 -0.25 -4.58
C ASP A 215 -11.22 -0.98 -4.64
N SER A 216 -10.74 -1.25 -5.87
CA SER A 216 -9.38 -1.70 -6.09
C SER A 216 -8.38 -0.54 -6.10
N ASP A 217 -7.15 -0.82 -5.69
CA ASP A 217 -6.01 0.08 -5.82
C ASP A 217 -4.75 -0.67 -6.25
N ILE A 218 -3.70 0.07 -6.58
CA ILE A 218 -2.41 -0.51 -6.94
C ILE A 218 -1.30 -0.02 -6.02
N THR A 219 -0.32 -0.89 -5.77
CA THR A 219 0.94 -0.54 -5.10
C THR A 219 2.09 -0.75 -6.08
N VAL A 220 2.84 0.30 -6.37
CA VAL A 220 3.96 0.20 -7.31
C VAL A 220 5.27 -0.02 -6.55
N THR A 221 6.01 -1.04 -6.96
CA THR A 221 7.36 -1.31 -6.46
C THR A 221 8.39 -1.13 -7.57
N LYS A 222 9.66 -1.34 -7.26
CA LYS A 222 10.73 -1.29 -8.25
C LYS A 222 10.61 -2.33 -9.35
N THR A 223 10.01 -3.49 -9.07
CA THR A 223 10.04 -4.67 -9.94
C THR A 223 8.68 -5.20 -10.34
N TYR A 224 7.62 -4.83 -9.64
CA TYR A 224 6.25 -5.30 -9.92
C TYR A 224 5.22 -4.26 -9.49
N ILE A 225 4.00 -4.46 -9.95
CA ILE A 225 2.82 -3.71 -9.55
C ILE A 225 1.88 -4.68 -8.85
N GLY A 226 1.55 -4.36 -7.62
CA GLY A 226 0.59 -5.14 -6.86
C GLY A 226 -0.81 -4.58 -7.01
N PHE A 227 -1.78 -5.45 -7.17
CA PHE A 227 -3.20 -5.13 -7.26
C PHE A 227 -3.90 -5.55 -5.97
N ASN A 228 -4.61 -4.62 -5.38
CA ASN A 228 -5.34 -4.81 -4.13
C ASN A 228 -6.84 -4.71 -4.36
N LYS A 229 -7.62 -5.48 -3.59
CA LYS A 229 -9.07 -5.37 -3.46
C LYS A 229 -9.40 -5.29 -1.97
N ASP A 230 -10.23 -4.35 -1.56
CA ASP A 230 -10.60 -4.15 -0.15
C ASP A 230 -9.39 -4.03 0.80
N GLY A 231 -8.35 -3.32 0.33
CA GLY A 231 -7.09 -3.13 1.08
C GLY A 231 -6.21 -4.38 1.19
N LYS A 232 -6.56 -5.49 0.54
CA LYS A 232 -5.76 -6.73 0.53
C LYS A 232 -5.14 -6.97 -0.82
N ARG A 233 -3.87 -7.41 -0.81
CA ARG A 233 -3.18 -7.82 -2.02
C ARG A 233 -3.81 -9.10 -2.59
N VAL A 234 -4.21 -9.02 -3.86
CA VAL A 234 -4.81 -10.12 -4.63
C VAL A 234 -3.80 -10.76 -5.56
N LEU A 235 -3.03 -9.93 -6.23
CA LEU A 235 -2.03 -10.39 -7.17
C LEU A 235 -0.87 -9.39 -7.31
N ASN A 236 0.23 -9.88 -7.89
CA ASN A 236 1.38 -9.10 -8.32
C ASN A 236 1.60 -9.26 -9.82
N TYR A 237 1.70 -8.15 -10.54
CA TYR A 237 2.00 -8.10 -11.97
C TYR A 237 3.50 -7.80 -12.17
N TYR A 238 4.25 -8.75 -12.68
CA TYR A 238 5.68 -8.64 -12.96
C TYR A 238 5.94 -8.45 -14.45
N PRO A 239 6.39 -7.28 -14.90
CA PRO A 239 6.88 -7.12 -16.27
C PRO A 239 8.33 -7.61 -16.38
N PHE A 240 8.55 -8.64 -17.16
CA PHE A 240 9.89 -9.09 -17.56
C PHE A 240 10.28 -8.48 -18.90
N GLN A 241 11.45 -8.84 -19.42
CA GLN A 241 11.95 -8.24 -20.65
C GLN A 241 11.08 -8.57 -21.87
N THR A 242 10.57 -9.79 -21.98
CA THR A 242 9.88 -10.32 -23.18
C THR A 242 8.45 -10.80 -22.90
N TYR A 243 8.03 -10.87 -21.67
CA TYR A 243 6.69 -11.26 -21.25
C TYR A 243 6.38 -10.63 -19.90
N SER A 244 5.13 -10.62 -19.49
CA SER A 244 4.72 -10.32 -18.12
C SER A 244 4.28 -11.59 -17.41
N SER A 245 4.19 -11.57 -16.09
CA SER A 245 3.61 -12.67 -15.34
C SER A 245 2.75 -12.12 -14.21
N VAL A 246 1.57 -12.70 -14.05
CA VAL A 246 0.68 -12.43 -12.92
C VAL A 246 0.90 -13.52 -11.86
N TYR A 247 1.16 -13.10 -10.65
CA TYR A 247 1.28 -13.97 -9.47
C TYR A 247 0.04 -13.81 -8.61
N LEU A 248 -0.89 -14.73 -8.72
CA LEU A 248 -2.11 -14.77 -7.91
C LEU A 248 -1.77 -15.23 -6.50
N ILE A 249 -2.29 -14.56 -5.49
CA ILE A 249 -2.07 -14.92 -4.09
C ILE A 249 -3.18 -15.89 -3.66
N ILE A 250 -2.81 -17.16 -3.46
CA ILE A 250 -3.74 -18.27 -3.22
C ILE A 250 -3.67 -18.75 -1.76
N LYS A 251 -3.93 -17.91 -0.81
CA LYS A 251 -3.89 -18.24 0.64
C LYS A 251 -4.74 -19.49 1.00
N GLY A 252 -4.20 -20.69 0.76
CA GLY A 252 -4.87 -21.95 1.06
C GLY A 252 -6.03 -22.33 0.12
N ILE A 253 -6.28 -21.55 -0.91
CA ILE A 253 -7.30 -21.85 -1.93
C ILE A 253 -6.73 -22.88 -2.90
N LYS A 254 -7.43 -23.98 -3.06
CA LYS A 254 -7.18 -24.93 -4.15
C LYS A 254 -8.14 -24.61 -5.28
N PHE A 255 -7.62 -24.28 -6.44
CA PHE A 255 -8.40 -24.13 -7.65
C PHE A 255 -7.78 -24.95 -8.79
N GLU A 256 -8.60 -25.34 -9.74
CA GLU A 256 -8.15 -26.03 -10.94
C GLU A 256 -7.93 -24.99 -12.06
N ASP A 257 -6.73 -25.02 -12.62
CA ASP A 257 -6.43 -24.29 -13.87
C ASP A 257 -6.77 -25.19 -15.07
N GLU A 258 -7.99 -25.07 -15.55
CA GLU A 258 -8.48 -25.81 -16.70
C GLU A 258 -7.79 -25.46 -18.03
N PHE A 259 -6.99 -24.40 -18.02
CA PHE A 259 -6.24 -23.92 -19.20
C PHE A 259 -4.77 -24.34 -19.19
N ASP A 260 -4.30 -24.93 -18.07
CA ASP A 260 -2.87 -25.28 -17.86
C ASP A 260 -1.91 -24.11 -18.15
N LEU A 261 -2.31 -22.90 -17.71
CA LEU A 261 -1.57 -21.66 -18.02
C LEU A 261 -0.43 -21.40 -17.07
N GLY A 262 -0.55 -21.84 -15.81
CA GLY A 262 0.32 -21.37 -14.76
C GLY A 262 0.99 -22.47 -13.96
N LYS A 263 1.72 -22.06 -12.92
CA LYS A 263 2.43 -22.97 -12.02
C LYS A 263 2.33 -22.52 -10.58
N TYR A 264 2.11 -23.47 -9.68
CA TYR A 264 2.19 -23.24 -8.25
C TYR A 264 3.64 -22.94 -7.81
N SER A 265 3.80 -21.93 -6.99
CA SER A 265 5.06 -21.58 -6.38
C SER A 265 4.84 -21.15 -4.92
N LYS A 266 5.86 -21.36 -4.08
CA LYS A 266 5.88 -20.89 -2.69
C LYS A 266 6.84 -19.76 -2.53
N SER A 267 6.42 -18.71 -1.87
CA SER A 267 7.34 -17.65 -1.49
C SER A 267 8.34 -18.16 -0.46
N LYS A 268 9.61 -17.84 -0.68
CA LYS A 268 10.67 -18.13 0.31
C LYS A 268 10.58 -17.24 1.55
N TYR A 269 9.88 -16.10 1.47
CA TYR A 269 9.94 -15.02 2.47
C TYR A 269 8.69 -14.86 3.33
N ASN A 270 7.47 -15.05 2.78
CA ASN A 270 6.23 -14.71 3.47
C ASN A 270 5.23 -15.87 3.61
N LYS A 271 5.67 -17.11 3.35
CA LYS A 271 4.83 -18.33 3.42
C LYS A 271 3.55 -18.28 2.55
N SER A 272 3.42 -17.28 1.68
CA SER A 272 2.29 -17.19 0.76
C SER A 272 2.48 -18.18 -0.39
N ASP A 273 1.43 -18.87 -0.73
CA ASP A 273 1.38 -19.68 -1.94
C ASP A 273 0.94 -18.78 -3.09
N PHE A 274 1.62 -18.90 -4.23
CA PHE A 274 1.32 -18.15 -5.44
C PHE A 274 1.02 -19.10 -6.59
N TYR A 275 0.18 -18.62 -7.48
CA TYR A 275 -0.01 -19.22 -8.79
C TYR A 275 0.46 -18.25 -9.86
N SER A 276 1.53 -18.57 -10.58
CA SER A 276 2.13 -17.68 -11.57
C SER A 276 1.64 -18.02 -12.98
N ILE A 277 1.13 -17.03 -13.69
CA ILE A 277 0.60 -17.15 -15.05
C ILE A 277 1.42 -16.22 -15.96
N PRO A 278 2.12 -16.73 -16.96
CA PRO A 278 2.79 -15.88 -17.95
C PRO A 278 1.78 -15.23 -18.90
N ILE A 279 2.03 -13.96 -19.25
CA ILE A 279 1.24 -13.17 -20.20
C ILE A 279 2.19 -12.69 -21.30
N HIS A 280 1.91 -13.07 -22.53
CA HIS A 280 2.72 -12.70 -23.71
C HIS A 280 2.02 -11.67 -24.58
N LYS A 281 0.69 -11.66 -24.59
CA LYS A 281 -0.15 -10.80 -25.43
C LYS A 281 -1.51 -10.54 -24.76
N GLU A 282 -2.26 -9.61 -25.30
CA GLU A 282 -3.56 -9.20 -24.76
C GLU A 282 -4.60 -10.34 -24.74
N ASP A 283 -4.60 -11.22 -25.75
CA ASP A 283 -5.52 -12.38 -25.81
C ASP A 283 -5.36 -13.33 -24.60
N ASP A 284 -4.21 -13.32 -23.93
CA ASP A 284 -3.98 -14.15 -22.75
C ASP A 284 -4.79 -13.66 -21.53
N LEU A 285 -5.22 -12.39 -21.54
CA LEU A 285 -5.90 -11.75 -20.42
C LEU A 285 -7.26 -12.40 -20.11
N ASP A 286 -8.02 -12.82 -21.13
CA ASP A 286 -9.34 -13.41 -20.93
C ASP A 286 -9.28 -14.63 -20.00
N LYS A 287 -8.29 -15.49 -20.20
CA LYS A 287 -8.09 -16.67 -19.36
C LYS A 287 -7.58 -16.33 -17.97
N VAL A 288 -6.73 -15.29 -17.86
CA VAL A 288 -6.24 -14.79 -16.56
C VAL A 288 -7.40 -14.29 -15.71
N PHE A 289 -8.32 -13.54 -16.30
CA PHE A 289 -9.50 -13.02 -15.58
C PHE A 289 -10.45 -14.14 -15.15
N LEU A 290 -10.68 -15.16 -15.98
CA LEU A 290 -11.45 -16.34 -15.58
C LEU A 290 -10.84 -17.09 -14.38
N LEU A 291 -9.52 -17.10 -14.23
CA LEU A 291 -8.86 -17.67 -13.06
C LEU A 291 -8.90 -16.73 -11.85
N LEU A 292 -8.87 -15.42 -12.08
CA LEU A 292 -9.00 -14.40 -11.03
C LEU A 292 -10.34 -14.47 -10.33
N GLU A 293 -11.44 -14.61 -11.06
CA GLU A 293 -12.79 -14.78 -10.50
C GLU A 293 -12.86 -15.92 -9.47
N LYS A 294 -12.14 -17.03 -9.71
CA LYS A 294 -12.10 -18.17 -8.79
C LYS A 294 -11.38 -17.91 -7.46
N ILE A 295 -10.63 -16.82 -7.36
CA ILE A 295 -9.75 -16.52 -6.21
C ILE A 295 -10.22 -15.27 -5.46
N VAL A 296 -10.82 -14.32 -6.17
CA VAL A 296 -11.13 -12.98 -5.64
C VAL A 296 -12.56 -12.88 -5.12
N ASP A 297 -13.45 -13.74 -5.54
CA ASP A 297 -14.80 -13.89 -5.00
C ASP A 297 -14.80 -14.80 -3.77
#